data_bac8cf35ae9fcb20dd473ec27cd8a7da
#
_entry.id   bac8cf35ae9fcb20dd473ec27cd8a7da
#
_cell.length_a   1.000
_cell.length_b   1.000
_cell.length_c   1.000
_cell.angle_alpha   90.00
_cell.angle_beta   90.00
_cell.angle_gamma   90.00
#
_symmetry.space_group_name_H-M   'P 1'
#
loop_
_entity.id
_entity.type
_entity.pdbx_description
1 polymer ?
#
loop_
_entity_poly.entity_id
_entity_poly.type
_entity_poly.pdbx_seq_one_letter_code
_entity_poly.pdbx_strand_id
1 'polypeptide(L)'
;VVIVPHHGSAGSSDSGFVAATGARLALVSSGADNRFRHPREAVVRRWCAAGAEVLDTSRSGALQVWIGAQGLQLRERRSDQPRLWDAVQRRGQAAGLCYAPEFLRP
;
A
#
# COMPACT_ATOMS: atom_id res chain seq x y z
N VAL A 1 4.46 -11.09 -3.24
CA VAL A 1 3.75 -9.84 -3.62
C VAL A 1 2.29 -10.15 -3.91
N VAL A 2 1.41 -9.30 -3.45
CA VAL A 2 -0.02 -9.42 -3.73
C VAL A 2 -0.58 -8.07 -4.15
N ILE A 3 -1.53 -8.09 -5.07
CA ILE A 3 -2.39 -6.93 -5.33
C ILE A 3 -3.61 -7.09 -4.43
N VAL A 4 -3.85 -6.12 -3.56
CA VAL A 4 -4.94 -6.18 -2.59
C VAL A 4 -6.28 -6.18 -3.32
N PRO A 5 -7.15 -7.18 -3.05
CA PRO A 5 -8.44 -7.27 -3.75
C PRO A 5 -9.34 -6.06 -3.49
N HIS A 6 -10.11 -5.70 -4.51
CA HIS A 6 -11.15 -4.69 -4.44
C HIS A 6 -10.68 -3.38 -3.80
N HIS A 7 -9.46 -2.96 -4.16
CA HIS A 7 -8.85 -1.69 -3.71
C HIS A 7 -8.75 -1.53 -2.18
N GLY A 8 -8.77 -2.62 -1.44
CA GLY A 8 -8.76 -2.57 0.02
C GLY A 8 -10.11 -2.22 0.66
N SER A 9 -11.21 -2.62 0.02
CA SER A 9 -12.55 -2.43 0.59
C SER A 9 -12.76 -3.23 1.86
N ALA A 10 -13.69 -2.80 2.71
CA ALA A 10 -13.99 -3.45 3.97
C ALA A 10 -14.44 -4.91 3.84
N GLY A 11 -15.08 -5.26 2.72
CA GLY A 11 -15.53 -6.62 2.44
C GLY A 11 -14.48 -7.52 1.81
N SER A 12 -13.26 -7.04 1.64
CA SER A 12 -12.16 -7.81 1.07
C SER A 12 -11.11 -8.15 2.12
N SER A 13 -10.13 -8.97 1.73
CA SER A 13 -8.94 -9.23 2.55
C SER A 13 -9.27 -9.83 3.92
N ASP A 14 -10.09 -10.88 3.92
CA ASP A 14 -10.36 -11.59 5.15
C ASP A 14 -9.07 -12.15 5.75
N SER A 15 -9.01 -12.30 7.09
CA SER A 15 -7.78 -12.66 7.79
C SER A 15 -7.18 -13.99 7.36
N GLY A 16 -8.01 -14.97 7.04
CA GLY A 16 -7.55 -16.27 6.56
C GLY A 16 -6.88 -16.18 5.20
N PHE A 17 -7.47 -15.42 4.29
CA PHE A 17 -6.88 -15.16 2.98
C PHE A 17 -5.56 -14.42 3.12
N VAL A 18 -5.52 -13.35 3.90
CA VAL A 18 -4.31 -12.55 4.12
C VAL A 18 -3.17 -13.43 4.66
N ALA A 19 -3.46 -14.23 5.70
CA ALA A 19 -2.46 -15.12 6.28
C ALA A 19 -1.96 -16.17 5.27
N ALA A 20 -2.87 -16.71 4.46
CA ALA A 20 -2.52 -17.74 3.48
C ALA A 20 -1.60 -17.24 2.38
N THR A 21 -1.61 -15.93 2.06
CA THR A 21 -0.75 -15.38 1.01
C THR A 21 0.72 -15.37 1.40
N GLY A 22 1.05 -15.23 2.68
CA GLY A 22 2.42 -15.03 3.12
C GLY A 22 3.11 -13.83 2.48
N ALA A 23 2.34 -12.84 2.02
CA ALA A 23 2.87 -11.73 1.26
C ALA A 23 3.78 -10.85 2.10
N ARG A 24 4.92 -10.46 1.54
CA ARG A 24 5.82 -9.46 2.10
C ARG A 24 5.47 -8.05 1.62
N LEU A 25 4.81 -7.96 0.48
CA LEU A 25 4.46 -6.70 -0.16
C LEU A 25 3.02 -6.79 -0.66
N ALA A 26 2.19 -5.88 -0.17
CA ALA A 26 0.79 -5.77 -0.55
C ALA A 26 0.57 -4.41 -1.22
N LEU A 27 0.14 -4.44 -2.47
CA LEU A 27 -0.02 -3.24 -3.28
C LEU A 27 -1.50 -2.93 -3.45
N VAL A 28 -1.88 -1.69 -3.14
CA VAL A 28 -3.24 -1.20 -3.30
C VAL A 28 -3.30 -0.24 -4.48
N SER A 29 -4.20 -0.49 -5.40
CA SER A 29 -4.54 0.46 -6.45
C SER A 29 -5.70 1.32 -5.97
N SER A 30 -5.45 2.60 -5.73
CA SER A 30 -6.49 3.53 -5.28
C SER A 30 -6.21 4.95 -5.78
N GLY A 31 -7.25 5.74 -5.93
CA GLY A 31 -7.11 7.14 -6.30
C GLY A 31 -6.94 8.03 -5.06
N ALA A 32 -6.24 9.15 -5.22
CA ALA A 32 -6.14 10.14 -4.16
C ALA A 32 -7.55 10.68 -3.84
N ASP A 33 -7.84 10.82 -2.55
CA ASP A 33 -9.11 11.35 -2.04
C ASP A 33 -10.35 10.64 -2.63
N ASN A 34 -10.23 9.31 -2.88
CA ASN A 34 -11.36 8.57 -3.42
C ASN A 34 -12.55 8.57 -2.44
N ARG A 35 -13.76 8.70 -3.00
CA ARG A 35 -15.01 8.79 -2.20
C ARG A 35 -15.29 7.56 -1.34
N PHE A 36 -14.72 6.41 -1.69
CA PHE A 36 -14.89 5.16 -0.95
C PHE A 36 -13.95 5.06 0.25
N ARG A 37 -12.98 5.96 0.35
CA ARG A 37 -11.94 5.94 1.37
C ARG A 37 -11.18 4.61 1.39
N HIS A 38 -10.87 4.09 0.20
CA HIS A 38 -10.03 2.91 0.06
C HIS A 38 -8.55 3.31 0.01
N PRO A 39 -7.67 2.51 0.56
CA PRO A 39 -7.94 1.30 1.37
C PRO A 39 -8.51 1.64 2.74
N ARG A 40 -9.36 0.79 3.27
CA ARG A 40 -9.89 0.95 4.63
C ARG A 40 -8.80 0.65 5.65
N GLU A 41 -8.79 1.41 6.75
CA GLU A 41 -7.79 1.22 7.82
C GLU A 41 -7.75 -0.21 8.35
N ALA A 42 -8.89 -0.82 8.57
CA ALA A 42 -8.96 -2.19 9.08
C ALA A 42 -8.30 -3.18 8.13
N VAL A 43 -8.44 -2.98 6.83
CA VAL A 43 -7.80 -3.82 5.81
C VAL A 43 -6.29 -3.62 5.81
N VAL A 44 -5.83 -2.39 5.83
CA VAL A 44 -4.40 -2.08 5.91
C VAL A 44 -3.78 -2.72 7.15
N ARG A 45 -4.42 -2.58 8.31
CA ARG A 45 -3.93 -3.20 9.55
C ARG A 45 -3.80 -4.71 9.46
N ARG A 46 -4.74 -5.39 8.80
CA ARG A 46 -4.66 -6.85 8.62
C ARG A 46 -3.43 -7.25 7.82
N TRP A 47 -3.15 -6.56 6.73
CA TRP A 47 -1.96 -6.82 5.94
C TRP A 47 -0.68 -6.51 6.71
N CYS A 48 -0.64 -5.39 7.42
CA CYS A 48 0.51 -5.02 8.25
C CYS A 48 0.74 -6.04 9.38
N ALA A 49 -0.32 -6.45 10.06
CA ALA A 49 -0.23 -7.44 11.14
C ALA A 49 0.24 -8.80 10.64
N ALA A 50 -0.03 -9.14 9.39
CA ALA A 50 0.43 -10.37 8.78
C ALA A 50 1.88 -10.29 8.26
N GLY A 51 2.55 -9.16 8.46
CA GLY A 51 3.95 -8.97 8.08
C GLY A 51 4.19 -8.38 6.70
N ALA A 52 3.15 -7.95 6.00
CA ALA A 52 3.30 -7.30 4.71
C ALA A 52 3.58 -5.81 4.87
N GLU A 53 4.42 -5.27 4.01
CA GLU A 53 4.49 -3.83 3.78
C GLU A 53 3.37 -3.45 2.81
N VAL A 54 2.59 -2.42 3.13
CA VAL A 54 1.46 -1.98 2.32
C VAL A 54 1.77 -0.65 1.67
N LEU A 55 1.63 -0.60 0.36
CA LEU A 55 1.80 0.62 -0.43
C LEU A 55 0.56 0.85 -1.28
N ASP A 56 0.20 2.11 -1.50
CA ASP A 56 -0.90 2.44 -2.38
C ASP A 56 -0.52 3.49 -3.44
N THR A 57 -1.16 3.39 -4.58
CA THR A 57 -0.90 4.27 -5.71
C THR A 57 -1.39 5.71 -5.47
N SER A 58 -2.29 5.92 -4.53
CA SER A 58 -2.73 7.27 -4.19
C SER A 58 -1.60 8.11 -3.60
N ARG A 59 -0.69 7.47 -2.88
CA ARG A 59 0.49 8.10 -2.27
C ARG A 59 1.72 7.98 -3.14
N SER A 60 2.00 6.76 -3.60
CA SER A 60 3.24 6.45 -4.29
C SER A 60 3.24 6.81 -5.77
N GLY A 61 2.07 7.04 -6.36
CA GLY A 61 1.93 7.07 -7.81
C GLY A 61 2.08 5.67 -8.37
N ALA A 62 2.60 5.55 -9.57
CA ALA A 62 2.85 4.24 -10.16
C ALA A 62 3.83 3.45 -9.31
N LEU A 63 3.49 2.18 -9.07
CA LEU A 63 4.33 1.22 -8.37
C LEU A 63 4.84 0.19 -9.37
N GLN A 64 6.13 -0.05 -9.35
CA GLN A 64 6.77 -1.08 -10.16
C GLN A 64 7.51 -2.03 -9.24
N VAL A 65 7.33 -3.32 -9.45
CA VAL A 65 7.99 -4.36 -8.67
C VAL A 65 8.67 -5.33 -9.61
N TRP A 66 9.94 -5.59 -9.36
CA TRP A 66 10.70 -6.64 -10.03
C TRP A 66 10.89 -7.80 -9.07
N ILE A 67 10.54 -8.97 -9.53
CA ILE A 67 10.71 -10.21 -8.77
C ILE A 67 11.82 -11.01 -9.43
N GLY A 68 12.92 -11.16 -8.75
CA GLY A 68 14.09 -11.83 -9.31
C GLY A 68 14.80 -12.72 -8.32
N ALA A 69 15.89 -13.34 -8.76
CA ALA A 69 16.67 -14.27 -7.96
C ALA A 69 17.23 -13.63 -6.68
N GLN A 70 17.41 -12.31 -6.67
CA GLN A 70 17.93 -11.58 -5.51
C GLN A 70 16.83 -10.92 -4.66
N GLY A 71 15.56 -11.27 -4.91
CA GLY A 71 14.43 -10.78 -4.15
C GLY A 71 13.58 -9.77 -4.89
N LEU A 72 12.93 -8.90 -4.14
CA LEU A 72 12.01 -7.89 -4.65
C LEU A 72 12.71 -6.54 -4.76
N GLN A 73 12.49 -5.87 -5.89
CA GLN A 73 12.89 -4.48 -6.07
C GLN A 73 11.64 -3.65 -6.34
N LEU A 74 11.53 -2.52 -5.68
CA LEU A 74 10.37 -1.64 -5.74
C LEU A 74 10.78 -0.26 -6.22
N ARG A 75 9.95 0.32 -7.09
CA ARG A 75 10.02 1.73 -7.46
C ARG A 75 8.68 2.39 -7.19
N GLU A 76 8.71 3.50 -6.49
CA GLU A 76 7.58 4.38 -6.25
C GLU A 76 7.79 5.66 -7.05
N ARG A 77 6.97 5.93 -8.06
CA ARG A 77 7.20 7.07 -8.95
C ARG A 77 7.32 8.40 -8.21
N ARG A 78 6.43 8.65 -7.25
CA ARG A 78 6.43 9.95 -6.55
C ARG A 78 7.63 10.15 -5.64
N SER A 79 8.18 9.09 -5.08
CA SER A 79 9.40 9.17 -4.29
C SER A 79 10.64 9.23 -5.16
N ASP A 80 10.69 8.43 -6.23
CA ASP A 80 11.88 8.29 -7.08
C ASP A 80 11.96 9.38 -8.16
N GLN A 81 10.80 9.88 -8.62
CA GLN A 81 10.69 10.92 -9.64
C GLN A 81 9.61 11.93 -9.26
N PRO A 82 9.80 12.70 -8.18
CA PRO A 82 8.79 13.61 -7.70
C PRO A 82 8.53 14.75 -8.69
N ARG A 83 7.28 15.21 -8.72
CA ARG A 83 6.85 16.36 -9.51
C ARG A 83 6.27 17.41 -8.58
N LEU A 84 6.39 18.69 -8.96
CA LEU A 84 5.93 19.80 -8.13
C LEU A 84 4.44 19.73 -7.75
N TRP A 85 3.63 19.11 -8.59
CA TRP A 85 2.19 18.96 -8.37
C TRP A 85 1.78 17.69 -7.67
N ASP A 86 2.71 16.83 -7.30
CA ASP A 86 2.38 15.62 -6.56
C ASP A 86 1.86 15.98 -5.17
N ALA A 87 0.63 15.56 -4.87
CA ALA A 87 -0.03 15.90 -3.61
C ALA A 87 0.75 15.41 -2.37
N VAL A 88 1.44 14.30 -2.49
CA VAL A 88 2.18 13.67 -1.39
C VAL A 88 3.53 14.34 -1.15
N GLN A 89 4.12 14.97 -2.16
CA GLN A 89 5.41 15.63 -2.04
C GLN A 89 5.41 16.73 -0.98
N ARG A 90 4.29 17.40 -0.81
CA ARG A 90 4.15 18.48 0.18
C ARG A 90 4.15 18.00 1.63
N ARG A 91 3.97 16.71 1.84
CA ARG A 91 3.89 16.08 3.16
C ARG A 91 5.15 15.31 3.55
N GLY A 92 6.20 15.41 2.75
CA GLY A 92 7.41 14.63 2.93
C GLY A 92 7.31 13.26 2.28
N GLN A 93 8.17 12.34 2.70
CA GLN A 93 8.30 11.04 2.05
C GLN A 93 7.04 10.19 2.17
N ALA A 94 6.71 9.50 1.08
CA ALA A 94 5.69 8.47 1.07
C ALA A 94 6.21 7.25 1.82
N ALA A 95 5.95 7.20 3.12
CA ALA A 95 6.17 5.98 3.88
C ALA A 95 5.13 4.94 3.51
N GLY A 96 5.47 3.67 3.63
CA GLY A 96 4.48 2.60 3.54
C GLY A 96 3.33 2.84 4.53
N LEU A 97 2.13 2.38 4.21
CA LEU A 97 0.96 2.63 5.03
C LEU A 97 1.09 2.05 6.44
N CYS A 98 1.87 0.98 6.60
CA CYS A 98 2.11 0.39 7.92
C CYS A 98 2.78 1.34 8.92
N TYR A 99 3.42 2.37 8.43
CA TYR A 99 4.11 3.37 9.25
C TYR A 99 3.34 4.70 9.32
N ALA A 100 2.22 4.81 8.65
CA ALA A 100 1.39 6.00 8.69
C ALA A 100 0.62 6.06 10.02
N PRO A 101 0.63 7.19 10.72
CA PRO A 101 -0.01 7.29 12.05
C PRO A 101 -1.47 6.86 12.07
N GLU A 102 -2.21 7.15 11.02
CA GLU A 102 -3.62 6.80 10.91
C GLU A 102 -3.87 5.29 10.84
N PHE A 103 -2.87 4.50 10.45
CA PHE A 103 -2.98 3.04 10.34
C PHE A 103 -2.30 2.29 11.49
N LEU A 104 -1.52 2.98 12.32
CA LEU A 104 -0.82 2.37 13.45
C LEU A 104 -1.67 2.27 14.71
N ARG A 105 -2.76 3.00 14.79
CA ARG A 105 -3.63 3.00 15.97
C ARG A 105 -4.52 1.76 15.98
N PRO A 106 -4.68 1.13 17.14
CA PRO A 106 -5.59 0.01 17.28
C PRO A 106 -7.05 0.39 17.04
#